data_fdfd7e6177dfc64d757a4a992d821132
#
_entry.id   fdfd7e6177dfc64d757a4a992d821132
#
_cell.length_a   1.000
_cell.length_b   1.000
_cell.length_c   1.000
_cell.angle_alpha   90.00
_cell.angle_beta   90.00
_cell.angle_gamma   90.00
#
_symmetry.space_group_name_H-M   'P 1'
#
loop_
_entity.id
_entity.type
_entity.pdbx_description
1 polymer ?
#
loop_
_entity_poly.entity_id
_entity_poly.type
_entity_poly.pdbx_seq_one_letter_code
_entity_poly.pdbx_strand_id
1 'polypeptide(L)'
;SPLLANIYLHYVLDLWVNQWRKRHARGDVYIVRYADDFVIGFQYQSDGVILKEQLTTRLAKFNLSLNEDKTHLIEFGRFAISTRRKRKQTKPETFDFLGFTHICSFKNNSGEFKLHRVSIKKNLKRKLEEIKTKLMQTRHKSVYEVGRWVKSVLTGYFNYFAVPGNLASIKVMRTEVCKAWLKAIRRRSQKGRNFNWMRITRLVGLFIPHTRIRHPYPSQRFWL
;
A
#
# COMPACT_ATOMS: atom_id res chain seq x y z
N SER A 1 -6.56 23.93 0.74
CA SER A 1 -5.82 23.46 -0.43
C SER A 1 -4.73 22.47 0.02
N PRO A 2 -4.57 21.30 -0.62
CA PRO A 2 -3.54 20.32 -0.27
C PRO A 2 -2.12 20.89 -0.30
N LEU A 3 -1.87 21.87 -1.16
CA LEU A 3 -0.58 22.55 -1.25
C LEU A 3 -0.27 23.34 0.02
N LEU A 4 -1.20 24.14 0.51
CA LEU A 4 -1.02 24.91 1.75
C LEU A 4 -0.81 24.00 2.96
N ALA A 5 -1.56 22.90 3.06
CA ALA A 5 -1.36 21.91 4.12
C ALA A 5 0.04 21.29 4.07
N ASN A 6 0.56 20.99 2.89
CA ASN A 6 1.92 20.47 2.74
C ASN A 6 2.99 21.51 3.10
N ILE A 7 2.83 22.78 2.73
CA ILE A 7 3.73 23.86 3.13
C ILE A 7 3.69 24.03 4.66
N TYR A 8 2.51 24.06 5.25
CA TYR A 8 2.34 24.17 6.69
C TYR A 8 3.04 23.03 7.45
N LEU A 9 2.78 21.79 7.06
CA LEU A 9 3.41 20.63 7.68
C LEU A 9 4.92 20.58 7.43
N HIS A 10 5.43 21.14 6.34
CA HIS A 10 6.86 21.23 6.12
C HIS A 10 7.53 22.06 7.24
N TYR A 11 6.99 23.21 7.59
CA TYR A 11 7.54 24.05 8.66
C TYR A 11 7.27 23.48 10.06
N VAL A 12 6.07 22.98 10.29
CA VAL A 12 5.67 22.50 11.62
C VAL A 12 6.32 21.17 11.96
N LEU A 13 6.41 20.24 10.99
CA LEU A 13 6.84 18.86 11.21
C LEU A 13 8.22 18.56 10.61
N ASP A 14 8.39 18.71 9.27
CA ASP A 14 9.60 18.20 8.59
C ASP A 14 10.86 18.91 9.08
N LEU A 15 10.88 20.24 9.10
CA LEU A 15 12.02 21.01 9.56
C LEU A 15 12.29 20.79 11.06
N TRP A 16 11.22 20.70 11.86
CA TRP A 16 11.34 20.44 13.28
C TRP A 16 11.95 19.05 13.56
N VAL A 17 11.46 17.99 12.94
CA VAL A 17 12.05 16.65 13.08
C VAL A 17 13.50 16.62 12.60
N ASN A 18 13.83 17.36 11.52
CA ASN A 18 15.19 17.47 11.03
C ASN A 18 16.15 18.15 12.05
N GLN A 19 15.68 19.20 12.74
CA GLN A 19 16.45 19.83 13.82
C GLN A 19 16.52 18.93 15.05
N TRP A 20 15.41 18.31 15.41
CA TRP A 20 15.30 17.42 16.55
C TRP A 20 16.30 16.27 16.46
N ARG A 21 16.37 15.58 15.32
CA ARG A 21 17.29 14.45 15.11
C ARG A 21 18.76 14.85 15.27
N LYS A 22 19.13 16.08 14.93
CA LYS A 22 20.51 16.58 15.07
C LYS A 22 20.88 16.93 16.51
N ARG A 23 19.89 17.29 17.35
CA ARG A 23 20.13 17.79 18.70
C ARG A 23 19.87 16.77 19.80
N HIS A 24 18.93 15.86 19.58
CA HIS A 24 18.39 14.99 20.64
C HIS A 24 18.53 13.50 20.34
N ALA A 25 18.58 13.10 19.06
CA ALA A 25 18.66 11.69 18.73
C ALA A 25 20.03 11.10 19.08
N ARG A 26 20.02 9.91 19.66
CA ARG A 26 21.23 9.12 19.93
C ARG A 26 21.68 8.32 18.72
N GLY A 27 20.76 8.01 17.83
CA GLY A 27 21.01 7.24 16.62
C GLY A 27 20.34 7.83 15.40
N ASP A 28 20.31 7.03 14.34
CA ASP A 28 19.72 7.45 13.08
C ASP A 28 18.20 7.62 13.20
N VAL A 29 17.69 8.73 12.66
CA VAL A 29 16.26 9.06 12.60
C VAL A 29 15.91 9.50 11.19
N TYR A 30 14.91 8.86 10.61
CA TYR A 30 14.42 9.13 9.25
C TYR A 30 12.92 9.35 9.26
N ILE A 31 12.46 10.41 8.60
CA ILE A 31 11.04 10.68 8.41
C ILE A 31 10.66 10.50 6.93
N VAL A 32 9.54 9.83 6.70
CA VAL A 32 8.89 9.73 5.39
C VAL A 32 7.46 10.22 5.56
N ARG A 33 7.10 11.31 4.90
CA ARG A 33 5.77 11.91 4.96
C ARG A 33 5.11 11.96 3.58
N TYR A 34 3.82 11.73 3.55
CA TYR A 34 2.96 11.93 2.41
C TYR A 34 1.67 12.59 2.88
N ALA A 35 1.50 13.87 2.57
CA ALA A 35 0.44 14.73 3.12
C ALA A 35 0.47 14.73 4.66
N ASP A 36 -0.58 14.28 5.30
CA ASP A 36 -0.75 14.13 6.75
C ASP A 36 -0.28 12.78 7.30
N ASP A 37 -0.13 11.78 6.44
CA ASP A 37 0.41 10.48 6.84
C ASP A 37 1.94 10.51 6.89
N PHE A 38 2.53 10.02 7.97
CA PHE A 38 3.99 9.91 8.08
C PHE A 38 4.43 8.68 8.88
N VAL A 39 5.65 8.24 8.60
CA VAL A 39 6.36 7.19 9.33
C VAL A 39 7.73 7.73 9.72
N ILE A 40 8.11 7.53 10.98
CA ILE A 40 9.44 7.89 11.46
C ILE A 40 10.15 6.62 11.93
N GLY A 41 11.32 6.36 11.37
CA GLY A 41 12.17 5.25 11.76
C GLY A 41 13.24 5.73 12.74
N PHE A 42 13.48 4.94 13.80
CA PHE A 42 14.48 5.20 14.82
C PHE A 42 15.42 4.02 14.99
N GLN A 43 16.68 4.28 15.26
CA GLN A 43 17.62 3.23 15.65
C GLN A 43 17.36 2.75 17.07
N TYR A 44 17.01 3.65 18.00
CA TYR A 44 16.75 3.36 19.41
C TYR A 44 15.31 3.66 19.79
N GLN A 45 14.72 2.75 20.57
CA GLN A 45 13.35 2.91 21.07
C GLN A 45 13.19 4.18 21.94
N SER A 46 14.21 4.51 22.75
CA SER A 46 14.21 5.72 23.58
C SER A 46 13.95 6.99 22.79
N ASP A 47 14.59 7.10 21.62
CA ASP A 47 14.44 8.27 20.75
C ASP A 47 13.01 8.39 20.23
N GLY A 48 12.37 7.23 19.92
CA GLY A 48 10.97 7.18 19.49
C GLY A 48 9.99 7.63 20.57
N VAL A 49 10.23 7.23 21.83
CA VAL A 49 9.38 7.64 22.97
C VAL A 49 9.49 9.15 23.18
N ILE A 50 10.72 9.67 23.28
CA ILE A 50 10.98 11.10 23.51
C ILE A 50 10.39 11.95 22.37
N LEU A 51 10.63 11.53 21.10
CA LEU A 51 10.09 12.28 19.97
C LEU A 51 8.57 12.30 19.98
N LYS A 52 7.90 11.18 20.29
CA LYS A 52 6.43 11.11 20.31
C LYS A 52 5.84 12.12 21.30
N GLU A 53 6.39 12.22 22.51
CA GLU A 53 5.96 13.18 23.54
C GLU A 53 6.18 14.63 23.09
N GLN A 54 7.38 14.92 22.61
CA GLN A 54 7.73 16.27 22.17
C GLN A 54 6.99 16.68 20.89
N LEU A 55 6.70 15.73 19.99
CA LEU A 55 5.90 15.97 18.80
C LEU A 55 4.47 16.31 19.15
N THR A 56 3.86 15.63 20.12
CA THR A 56 2.52 15.96 20.60
C THR A 56 2.46 17.42 21.12
N THR A 57 3.43 17.79 21.95
CA THR A 57 3.56 19.17 22.47
C THR A 57 3.81 20.18 21.33
N ARG A 58 4.63 19.81 20.36
CA ARG A 58 4.91 20.66 19.18
C ARG A 58 3.67 20.91 18.35
N LEU A 59 2.92 19.87 17.99
CA LEU A 59 1.72 19.97 17.17
C LEU A 59 0.63 20.79 17.85
N ALA A 60 0.44 20.62 19.16
CA ALA A 60 -0.52 21.41 19.93
C ALA A 60 -0.29 22.92 19.83
N LYS A 61 0.97 23.38 19.75
CA LYS A 61 1.32 24.82 19.54
C LYS A 61 0.84 25.36 18.20
N PHE A 62 0.53 24.50 17.25
CA PHE A 62 0.04 24.84 15.90
C PHE A 62 -1.41 24.43 15.67
N ASN A 63 -2.16 24.19 16.74
CA ASN A 63 -3.56 23.71 16.69
C ASN A 63 -3.72 22.41 15.90
N LEU A 64 -2.71 21.53 15.95
CA LEU A 64 -2.73 20.20 15.36
C LEU A 64 -2.66 19.14 16.48
N SER A 65 -3.23 17.97 16.21
CA SER A 65 -3.16 16.83 17.13
C SER A 65 -2.78 15.55 16.38
N LEU A 66 -2.11 14.64 17.09
CA LEU A 66 -1.91 13.29 16.61
C LEU A 66 -3.20 12.47 16.79
N ASN A 67 -3.52 11.66 15.80
CA ASN A 67 -4.58 10.67 15.96
C ASN A 67 -4.02 9.50 16.78
N GLU A 68 -4.41 9.40 18.06
CA GLU A 68 -3.86 8.42 19.00
C GLU A 68 -4.17 6.98 18.57
N ASP A 69 -5.36 6.71 18.03
CA ASP A 69 -5.75 5.38 17.56
C ASP A 69 -4.92 4.88 16.38
N LYS A 70 -4.28 5.80 15.64
CA LYS A 70 -3.45 5.49 14.47
C LYS A 70 -1.97 5.68 14.71
N THR A 71 -1.58 6.29 15.83
CA THR A 71 -0.18 6.58 16.13
C THR A 71 0.41 5.53 17.05
N HIS A 72 1.19 4.63 16.51
CA HIS A 72 1.79 3.52 17.25
C HIS A 72 3.31 3.58 17.19
N LEU A 73 3.97 3.24 18.29
CA LEU A 73 5.40 2.97 18.35
C LEU A 73 5.58 1.45 18.31
N ILE A 74 6.20 0.94 17.26
CA ILE A 74 6.35 -0.49 17.01
C ILE A 74 7.82 -0.90 16.84
N GLU A 75 8.16 -2.13 17.22
CA GLU A 75 9.47 -2.72 16.94
C GLU A 75 9.48 -3.29 15.51
N PHE A 76 10.20 -2.64 14.61
CA PHE A 76 10.24 -2.96 13.19
C PHE A 76 11.66 -2.88 12.63
N GLY A 77 11.99 -3.69 11.60
CA GLY A 77 13.26 -3.60 10.89
C GLY A 77 14.05 -4.89 10.89
N ARG A 78 15.32 -4.78 10.46
CA ARG A 78 16.20 -5.92 10.20
C ARG A 78 16.33 -6.88 11.40
N PHE A 79 16.42 -6.35 12.59
CA PHE A 79 16.66 -7.12 13.79
C PHE A 79 15.39 -7.49 14.58
N ALA A 80 14.25 -6.90 14.25
CA ALA A 80 13.01 -7.08 15.01
C ALA A 80 12.60 -8.55 15.16
N ILE A 81 12.70 -9.36 14.09
CA ILE A 81 12.35 -10.79 14.14
C ILE A 81 13.28 -11.56 15.09
N SER A 82 14.59 -11.36 14.97
CA SER A 82 15.59 -12.08 15.80
C SER A 82 15.51 -11.64 17.26
N THR A 83 15.34 -10.35 17.53
CA THR A 83 15.22 -9.79 18.88
C THR A 83 13.97 -10.30 19.59
N ARG A 84 12.80 -10.25 18.91
CA ARG A 84 11.54 -10.77 19.48
C ARG A 84 11.58 -12.29 19.71
N ARG A 85 12.21 -13.04 18.80
CA ARG A 85 12.43 -14.48 18.99
C ARG A 85 13.26 -14.80 20.23
N LYS A 86 14.36 -14.06 20.46
CA LYS A 86 15.19 -14.20 21.68
C LYS A 86 14.39 -13.93 22.97
N ARG A 87 13.45 -12.97 22.92
CA ARG A 87 12.55 -12.64 24.03
C ARG A 87 11.32 -13.56 24.12
N LYS A 88 11.20 -14.61 23.30
CA LYS A 88 10.04 -15.52 23.21
C LYS A 88 8.73 -14.79 22.91
N GLN A 89 8.77 -13.67 22.20
CA GLN A 89 7.64 -12.88 21.80
C GLN A 89 7.11 -13.31 20.42
N THR A 90 5.89 -12.86 20.08
CA THR A 90 5.28 -13.06 18.76
C THR A 90 6.06 -12.37 17.65
N LYS A 91 5.68 -12.63 16.39
CA LYS A 91 6.27 -11.94 15.23
C LYS A 91 6.19 -10.42 15.38
N PRO A 92 7.13 -9.66 14.77
CA PRO A 92 7.05 -8.20 14.75
C PRO A 92 5.72 -7.70 14.25
N GLU A 93 5.31 -6.57 14.75
CA GLU A 93 4.10 -5.87 14.31
C GLU A 93 4.23 -5.44 12.86
N THR A 94 3.10 -5.19 12.24
CA THR A 94 3.01 -4.67 10.88
C THR A 94 2.36 -3.30 10.92
N PHE A 95 2.64 -2.46 9.94
CA PHE A 95 1.97 -1.18 9.83
C PHE A 95 1.48 -0.93 8.40
N ASP A 96 0.42 -0.15 8.30
CA ASP A 96 -0.17 0.25 7.05
C ASP A 96 0.34 1.64 6.65
N PHE A 97 0.87 1.79 5.43
CA PHE A 97 1.30 3.06 4.89
C PHE A 97 1.14 3.08 3.37
N LEU A 98 0.59 4.15 2.84
CA LEU A 98 0.36 4.36 1.40
C LEU A 98 -0.30 3.17 0.69
N GLY A 99 -1.34 2.60 1.31
CA GLY A 99 -2.11 1.49 0.72
C GLY A 99 -1.46 0.11 0.82
N PHE A 100 -0.30 0.01 1.49
CA PHE A 100 0.41 -1.25 1.72
C PHE A 100 0.54 -1.55 3.20
N THR A 101 0.38 -2.82 3.56
CA THR A 101 0.84 -3.36 4.83
C THR A 101 2.31 -3.73 4.71
N HIS A 102 3.14 -3.18 5.59
CA HIS A 102 4.57 -3.41 5.68
C HIS A 102 4.88 -4.51 6.71
N ILE A 103 5.66 -5.51 6.31
CA ILE A 103 5.91 -6.73 7.09
C ILE A 103 7.40 -7.03 7.10
N CYS A 104 7.98 -7.26 8.29
CA CYS A 104 9.33 -7.80 8.42
C CYS A 104 9.38 -9.24 7.90
N SER A 105 10.29 -9.54 6.98
CA SER A 105 10.45 -10.85 6.38
C SER A 105 11.91 -11.13 6.03
N PHE A 106 12.20 -12.33 5.55
CA PHE A 106 13.48 -12.73 5.02
C PHE A 106 13.36 -13.22 3.58
N LYS A 107 14.44 -13.13 2.82
CA LYS A 107 14.53 -13.78 1.51
C LYS A 107 14.69 -15.28 1.73
N ASN A 108 13.90 -16.10 1.02
CA ASN A 108 13.92 -17.56 1.19
C ASN A 108 15.29 -18.19 0.89
N ASN A 109 16.05 -17.61 -0.04
CA ASN A 109 17.29 -18.22 -0.54
C ASN A 109 18.56 -17.74 0.22
N SER A 110 18.57 -16.53 0.78
CA SER A 110 19.76 -15.95 1.42
C SER A 110 19.59 -15.64 2.91
N GLY A 111 18.37 -15.76 3.45
CA GLY A 111 18.11 -15.39 4.84
C GLY A 111 18.25 -13.88 5.13
N GLU A 112 18.51 -13.07 4.11
CA GLU A 112 18.63 -11.63 4.26
C GLU A 112 17.29 -10.98 4.59
N PHE A 113 17.33 -9.90 5.36
CA PHE A 113 16.15 -9.11 5.67
C PHE A 113 15.49 -8.59 4.41
N LYS A 114 14.17 -8.72 4.35
CA LYS A 114 13.32 -8.21 3.29
C LYS A 114 12.14 -7.48 3.88
N LEU A 115 11.96 -6.24 3.49
CA LEU A 115 10.71 -5.53 3.70
C LEU A 115 9.67 -6.04 2.72
N HIS A 116 8.69 -6.79 3.22
CA HIS A 116 7.58 -7.30 2.40
C HIS A 116 6.42 -6.32 2.43
N ARG A 117 5.95 -5.92 1.25
CA ARG A 117 4.84 -4.98 1.06
C ARG A 117 3.70 -5.69 0.37
N VAL A 118 2.53 -5.70 0.97
CA VAL A 118 1.30 -6.29 0.41
C VAL A 118 0.18 -5.27 0.42
N SER A 119 -0.70 -5.30 -0.57
CA SER A 119 -1.89 -4.43 -0.58
C SER A 119 -2.72 -4.66 0.67
N ILE A 120 -3.18 -3.59 1.31
CA ILE A 120 -4.11 -3.66 2.44
C ILE A 120 -5.37 -4.40 1.99
N LYS A 121 -5.69 -5.53 2.65
CA LYS A 121 -6.80 -6.42 2.27
C LYS A 121 -8.15 -5.69 2.20
N LYS A 122 -8.42 -4.79 3.16
CA LYS A 122 -9.63 -3.98 3.22
C LYS A 122 -9.76 -3.08 1.98
N ASN A 123 -8.67 -2.42 1.57
CA ASN A 123 -8.65 -1.53 0.41
C ASN A 123 -8.80 -2.31 -0.91
N LEU A 124 -8.15 -3.47 -1.02
CA LEU A 124 -8.30 -4.36 -2.17
C LEU A 124 -9.75 -4.82 -2.31
N LYS A 125 -10.37 -5.27 -1.21
CA LYS A 125 -11.78 -5.72 -1.20
C LYS A 125 -12.71 -4.58 -1.60
N ARG A 126 -12.55 -3.38 -1.03
CA ARG A 126 -13.34 -2.19 -1.38
C ARG A 126 -13.24 -1.89 -2.87
N LYS A 127 -12.01 -1.86 -3.42
CA LYS A 127 -11.80 -1.59 -4.85
C LYS A 127 -12.42 -2.64 -5.76
N LEU A 128 -12.36 -3.91 -5.37
CA LEU A 128 -13.05 -4.99 -6.08
C LEU A 128 -14.56 -4.80 -6.09
N GLU A 129 -15.18 -4.43 -4.96
CA GLU A 129 -16.64 -4.20 -4.91
C GLU A 129 -17.06 -2.99 -5.76
N GLU A 130 -16.27 -1.90 -5.77
CA GLU A 130 -16.49 -0.76 -6.68
C GLU A 130 -16.50 -1.23 -8.15
N ILE A 131 -15.51 -2.03 -8.54
CA ILE A 131 -15.42 -2.56 -9.92
C ILE A 131 -16.59 -3.49 -10.23
N LYS A 132 -16.96 -4.41 -9.34
CA LYS A 132 -18.08 -5.32 -9.50
C LYS A 132 -19.40 -4.58 -9.68
N THR A 133 -19.65 -3.58 -8.84
CA THR A 133 -20.84 -2.72 -8.91
C THR A 133 -20.90 -2.00 -10.26
N LYS A 134 -19.80 -1.38 -10.69
CA LYS A 134 -19.73 -0.68 -11.96
C LYS A 134 -19.94 -1.61 -13.16
N LEU A 135 -19.36 -2.81 -13.14
CA LEU A 135 -19.58 -3.84 -14.19
C LEU A 135 -21.05 -4.23 -14.29
N MET A 136 -21.74 -4.37 -13.17
CA MET A 136 -23.16 -4.68 -13.16
C MET A 136 -24.03 -3.52 -13.66
N GLN A 137 -23.71 -2.30 -13.29
CA GLN A 137 -24.42 -1.08 -13.77
C GLN A 137 -24.25 -0.88 -15.27
N THR A 138 -23.06 -1.17 -15.81
CA THR A 138 -22.73 -0.97 -17.22
C THR A 138 -22.90 -2.22 -18.08
N ARG A 139 -23.53 -3.28 -17.58
CA ARG A 139 -23.64 -4.58 -18.27
C ARG A 139 -24.31 -4.51 -19.65
N HIS A 140 -25.18 -3.53 -19.88
CA HIS A 140 -25.90 -3.32 -21.14
C HIS A 140 -25.09 -2.55 -22.19
N LYS A 141 -24.00 -1.90 -21.79
CA LYS A 141 -23.09 -1.20 -22.70
C LYS A 141 -22.32 -2.16 -23.60
N SER A 142 -21.68 -1.64 -24.66
CA SER A 142 -20.82 -2.42 -25.52
C SER A 142 -19.73 -3.15 -24.70
N VAL A 143 -19.51 -4.43 -25.00
CA VAL A 143 -18.46 -5.24 -24.34
C VAL A 143 -17.08 -4.60 -24.52
N TYR A 144 -16.84 -3.99 -25.68
CA TYR A 144 -15.57 -3.28 -25.97
C TYR A 144 -15.43 -1.98 -25.16
N GLU A 145 -16.50 -1.22 -24.96
CA GLU A 145 -16.50 -0.02 -24.12
C GLU A 145 -16.19 -0.38 -22.67
N VAL A 146 -16.90 -1.39 -22.14
CA VAL A 146 -16.64 -1.90 -20.78
C VAL A 146 -15.22 -2.43 -20.67
N GLY A 147 -14.72 -3.14 -21.70
CA GLY A 147 -13.36 -3.65 -21.76
C GLY A 147 -12.29 -2.54 -21.68
N ARG A 148 -12.48 -1.45 -22.43
CA ARG A 148 -11.58 -0.28 -22.36
C ARG A 148 -11.57 0.35 -20.97
N TRP A 149 -12.73 0.49 -20.34
CA TRP A 149 -12.82 0.98 -18.97
C TRP A 149 -12.11 0.05 -17.98
N VAL A 150 -12.33 -1.27 -18.05
CA VAL A 150 -11.63 -2.26 -17.20
C VAL A 150 -10.12 -2.17 -17.39
N LYS A 151 -9.64 -2.04 -18.64
CA LYS A 151 -8.23 -1.86 -18.98
C LYS A 151 -7.65 -0.64 -18.30
N SER A 152 -8.30 0.50 -18.38
CA SER A 152 -7.85 1.76 -17.75
C SER A 152 -7.73 1.61 -16.23
N VAL A 153 -8.79 1.10 -15.58
CA VAL A 153 -8.82 0.91 -14.13
C VAL A 153 -7.72 -0.04 -13.65
N LEU A 154 -7.57 -1.20 -14.30
CA LEU A 154 -6.55 -2.18 -13.91
C LEU A 154 -5.14 -1.72 -14.25
N THR A 155 -4.95 -0.98 -15.32
CA THR A 155 -3.64 -0.39 -15.65
C THR A 155 -3.21 0.57 -14.55
N GLY A 156 -4.08 1.49 -14.13
CA GLY A 156 -3.82 2.42 -13.04
C GLY A 156 -3.54 1.67 -11.72
N TYR A 157 -4.36 0.68 -11.39
CA TYR A 157 -4.16 -0.15 -10.20
C TYR A 157 -2.81 -0.89 -10.22
N PHE A 158 -2.45 -1.50 -11.35
CA PHE A 158 -1.18 -2.22 -11.47
C PHE A 158 0.03 -1.28 -11.50
N ASN A 159 -0.11 -0.07 -12.07
CA ASN A 159 0.96 0.93 -12.01
C ASN A 159 1.33 1.30 -10.59
N TYR A 160 0.37 1.35 -9.69
CA TYR A 160 0.62 1.67 -8.29
C TYR A 160 1.02 0.45 -7.45
N PHE A 161 0.26 -0.64 -7.55
CA PHE A 161 0.39 -1.77 -6.64
C PHE A 161 1.34 -2.89 -7.10
N ALA A 162 1.84 -2.88 -8.35
CA ALA A 162 2.72 -3.93 -8.85
C ALA A 162 4.17 -3.77 -8.39
N VAL A 163 4.37 -3.69 -7.07
CA VAL A 163 5.67 -3.61 -6.40
C VAL A 163 6.21 -5.01 -6.06
N PRO A 164 7.54 -5.17 -5.88
CA PRO A 164 8.14 -6.41 -5.42
C PRO A 164 7.49 -6.90 -4.10
N GLY A 165 7.10 -8.17 -4.08
CA GLY A 165 6.38 -8.78 -2.96
C GLY A 165 4.85 -8.80 -3.10
N ASN A 166 4.24 -7.95 -3.93
CA ASN A 166 2.78 -7.82 -4.03
C ASN A 166 2.13 -8.53 -5.23
N LEU A 167 2.87 -9.36 -5.96
CA LEU A 167 2.37 -10.02 -7.17
C LEU A 167 1.12 -10.88 -6.89
N ALA A 168 1.04 -11.53 -5.73
CA ALA A 168 -0.12 -12.33 -5.34
C ALA A 168 -1.41 -11.49 -5.29
N SER A 169 -1.38 -10.32 -4.65
CA SER A 169 -2.54 -9.40 -4.59
C SER A 169 -2.97 -8.91 -5.98
N ILE A 170 -2.00 -8.64 -6.86
CA ILE A 170 -2.25 -8.26 -8.26
C ILE A 170 -2.93 -9.39 -9.03
N LYS A 171 -2.47 -10.64 -8.86
CA LYS A 171 -3.09 -11.82 -9.48
C LYS A 171 -4.53 -12.02 -8.98
N VAL A 172 -4.77 -11.87 -7.69
CA VAL A 172 -6.12 -11.94 -7.10
C VAL A 172 -7.03 -10.86 -7.71
N MET A 173 -6.58 -9.60 -7.74
CA MET A 173 -7.35 -8.51 -8.36
C MET A 173 -7.72 -8.84 -9.79
N ARG A 174 -6.76 -9.27 -10.62
CA ARG A 174 -7.00 -9.64 -12.01
C ARG A 174 -8.04 -10.75 -12.15
N THR A 175 -7.87 -11.82 -11.39
CA THR A 175 -8.76 -13.00 -11.46
C THR A 175 -10.19 -12.66 -11.04
N GLU A 176 -10.36 -11.93 -9.95
CA GLU A 176 -11.67 -11.55 -9.43
C GLU A 176 -12.40 -10.57 -10.37
N VAL A 177 -11.67 -9.65 -11.01
CA VAL A 177 -12.26 -8.77 -12.04
C VAL A 177 -12.69 -9.57 -13.27
N CYS A 178 -11.91 -10.56 -13.73
CA CYS A 178 -12.30 -11.44 -14.82
C CYS A 178 -13.59 -12.20 -14.50
N LYS A 179 -13.69 -12.78 -13.29
CA LYS A 179 -14.91 -13.48 -12.84
C LYS A 179 -16.12 -12.54 -12.78
N ALA A 180 -15.93 -11.32 -12.25
CA ALA A 180 -16.99 -10.33 -12.16
C ALA A 180 -17.46 -9.87 -13.54
N TRP A 181 -16.55 -9.67 -14.49
CA TRP A 181 -16.89 -9.30 -15.85
C TRP A 181 -17.65 -10.41 -16.57
N LEU A 182 -17.20 -11.66 -16.45
CA LEU A 182 -17.95 -12.83 -16.95
C LEU A 182 -19.37 -12.88 -16.38
N LYS A 183 -19.52 -12.68 -15.07
CA LYS A 183 -20.85 -12.64 -14.40
C LYS A 183 -21.72 -11.52 -14.96
N ALA A 184 -21.17 -10.34 -15.20
CA ALA A 184 -21.89 -9.20 -15.77
C ALA A 184 -22.36 -9.49 -17.22
N ILE A 185 -21.49 -10.10 -18.06
CA ILE A 185 -21.84 -10.49 -19.44
C ILE A 185 -22.96 -11.54 -19.44
N ARG A 186 -22.88 -12.55 -18.59
CA ARG A 186 -23.92 -13.59 -18.47
C ARG A 186 -25.29 -13.04 -18.06
N ARG A 187 -25.31 -11.95 -17.28
CA ARG A 187 -26.56 -11.30 -16.84
C ARG A 187 -27.08 -10.22 -17.80
N ARG A 188 -26.42 -10.03 -18.94
CA ARG A 188 -26.81 -9.02 -19.92
C ARG A 188 -28.07 -9.41 -20.71
N SER A 189 -28.18 -10.69 -21.13
CA SER A 189 -29.27 -11.21 -21.96
C SER A 189 -29.31 -12.72 -21.86
N GLN A 190 -30.37 -13.32 -22.40
CA GLN A 190 -30.49 -14.78 -22.49
C GLN A 190 -29.32 -15.41 -23.30
N LYS A 191 -28.92 -14.78 -24.41
CA LYS A 191 -27.74 -15.20 -25.19
C LYS A 191 -26.44 -15.12 -24.39
N GLY A 192 -26.37 -14.20 -23.42
CA GLY A 192 -25.23 -14.03 -22.52
C GLY A 192 -25.00 -15.20 -21.57
N ARG A 193 -26.05 -15.99 -21.23
CA ARG A 193 -25.94 -17.16 -20.34
C ARG A 193 -24.93 -18.19 -20.84
N ASN A 194 -24.81 -18.36 -22.16
CA ASN A 194 -23.91 -19.31 -22.81
C ASN A 194 -22.47 -18.76 -22.95
N PHE A 195 -22.19 -17.57 -22.41
CA PHE A 195 -20.84 -17.01 -22.44
C PHE A 195 -19.99 -17.75 -21.41
N ASN A 196 -18.98 -18.50 -21.89
CA ASN A 196 -18.15 -19.35 -21.05
C ASN A 196 -16.77 -18.73 -20.77
N TRP A 197 -15.97 -19.43 -19.95
CA TRP A 197 -14.63 -19.00 -19.58
C TRP A 197 -13.69 -18.88 -20.79
N MET A 198 -13.79 -19.76 -21.76
CA MET A 198 -12.98 -19.71 -22.98
C MET A 198 -13.22 -18.42 -23.80
N ARG A 199 -14.48 -17.98 -23.89
CA ARG A 199 -14.81 -16.73 -24.60
C ARG A 199 -14.34 -15.49 -23.84
N ILE A 200 -14.46 -15.48 -22.50
CA ILE A 200 -13.93 -14.35 -21.71
C ILE A 200 -12.42 -14.27 -21.81
N THR A 201 -11.69 -15.37 -21.92
CA THR A 201 -10.23 -15.38 -22.03
C THR A 201 -9.73 -14.58 -23.23
N ARG A 202 -10.45 -14.60 -24.36
CA ARG A 202 -10.14 -13.76 -25.53
C ARG A 202 -10.29 -12.28 -25.21
N LEU A 203 -11.37 -11.87 -24.53
CA LEU A 203 -11.57 -10.49 -24.09
C LEU A 203 -10.52 -10.08 -23.05
N VAL A 204 -10.18 -10.98 -22.14
CA VAL A 204 -9.12 -10.79 -21.14
C VAL A 204 -7.78 -10.50 -21.82
N GLY A 205 -7.42 -11.25 -22.85
CA GLY A 205 -6.20 -11.01 -23.64
C GLY A 205 -6.14 -9.64 -24.30
N LEU A 206 -7.31 -9.11 -24.73
CA LEU A 206 -7.38 -7.79 -25.37
C LEU A 206 -7.36 -6.61 -24.39
N PHE A 207 -8.02 -6.76 -23.23
CA PHE A 207 -8.30 -5.62 -22.36
C PHE A 207 -7.63 -5.70 -20.99
N ILE A 208 -7.34 -6.88 -20.46
CA ILE A 208 -6.83 -6.99 -19.10
C ILE A 208 -5.30 -7.11 -19.11
N PRO A 209 -4.60 -6.16 -18.44
CA PRO A 209 -3.14 -6.16 -18.42
C PRO A 209 -2.57 -7.44 -17.77
N HIS A 210 -1.41 -7.88 -18.25
CA HIS A 210 -0.67 -8.97 -17.63
C HIS A 210 -0.18 -8.57 -16.24
N THR A 211 -0.21 -9.54 -15.31
CA THR A 211 0.30 -9.37 -13.95
C THR A 211 1.81 -9.54 -13.94
N ARG A 212 2.53 -8.43 -13.83
CA ARG A 212 3.99 -8.41 -13.69
C ARG A 212 4.38 -7.32 -12.70
N ILE A 213 5.52 -7.46 -12.05
CA ILE A 213 6.11 -6.40 -11.24
C ILE A 213 6.53 -5.27 -12.18
N ARG A 214 6.15 -4.04 -11.85
CA ARG A 214 6.41 -2.84 -12.65
C ARG A 214 7.45 -1.91 -12.01
N HIS A 215 7.69 -2.09 -10.71
CA HIS A 215 8.65 -1.28 -9.97
C HIS A 215 9.89 -2.11 -9.65
N PRO A 216 11.10 -1.52 -9.75
CA PRO A 216 12.32 -2.19 -9.31
C PRO A 216 12.33 -2.39 -7.78
N TYR A 217 13.20 -3.25 -7.31
CA TYR A 217 13.47 -3.35 -5.87
C TYR A 217 14.05 -2.02 -5.36
N PRO A 218 13.76 -1.63 -4.10
CA PRO A 218 14.31 -0.39 -3.53
C PRO A 218 15.82 -0.29 -3.67
N SER A 219 16.54 -1.38 -3.41
CA SER A 219 17.99 -1.45 -3.57
C SER A 219 18.50 -1.15 -4.99
N GLN A 220 17.68 -1.33 -6.00
CA GLN A 220 18.04 -1.03 -7.39
C GLN A 220 17.80 0.44 -7.78
N ARG A 221 17.10 1.20 -6.93
CA ARG A 221 16.81 2.62 -7.20
C ARG A 221 17.90 3.57 -6.72
N PHE A 222 18.75 3.12 -5.80
CA PHE A 222 19.77 3.96 -5.17
C PHE A 222 21.13 3.86 -5.87
N TRP A 223 21.24 3.12 -6.97
CA TRP A 223 22.47 2.94 -7.74
C TRP A 223 22.39 3.57 -9.13
N LEU A 224 21.57 4.63 -9.29
CA LEU A 224 21.54 5.46 -10.51
C LEU A 224 22.21 6.79 -10.24
#